data_9bfdf8ed14788ee16fb5291c82f8f17c
#
_entry.id   9bfdf8ed14788ee16fb5291c82f8f17c
#
_cell.length_a   1.000
_cell.length_b   1.000
_cell.length_c   1.000
_cell.angle_alpha   90.00
_cell.angle_beta   90.00
_cell.angle_gamma   90.00
#
_symmetry.space_group_name_H-M   'P 1'
#
loop_
_entity.id
_entity.type
_entity.pdbx_description
1 polymer ?
#
loop_
_entity_poly.entity_id
_entity_poly.type
_entity_poly.pdbx_seq_one_letter_code
_entity_poly.pdbx_strand_id
1 'polypeptide(L)'
;MKFYGRTEELETLSNQLPLLDNGSRLVVVTGRRRIGKTTLITKFAKESSLLSLYFFIQRGYSEADLVKSCLSQIKRELKLTGFLPDISKLSELVEFCMQLSGTTPLILIFDECQELDYAAPKFWSELQNVWDKNKNESRLLLIMSGSIISAIKHIFSDANEPLYGRTDLLLKIKPFSCHTIRRYLEENNPDFTAEDLLMFYAMTGSSWFSVLNRLLVVLALSI
;
A
#
# COMPACT_ATOMS: atom_id res chain seq x y z
N MET A 1 -8.77 -16.02 7.72
CA MET A 1 -7.51 -15.90 8.47
C MET A 1 -7.61 -14.69 9.37
N LYS A 2 -7.36 -14.85 10.67
CA LYS A 2 -7.42 -13.75 11.64
C LYS A 2 -6.24 -12.81 11.41
N PHE A 3 -6.51 -11.51 11.42
CA PHE A 3 -5.48 -10.48 11.27
C PHE A 3 -4.97 -10.08 12.66
N TYR A 4 -3.67 -10.17 12.88
CA TYR A 4 -3.05 -9.88 14.18
C TYR A 4 -2.22 -8.60 14.13
N GLY A 5 -2.32 -7.82 15.19
CA GLY A 5 -1.57 -6.58 15.33
C GLY A 5 -1.96 -5.52 14.29
N ARG A 6 -1.15 -4.52 14.11
CA ARG A 6 -1.35 -3.44 13.14
C ARG A 6 -2.60 -2.58 13.38
N THR A 7 -3.14 -2.60 14.59
CA THR A 7 -4.31 -1.78 14.94
C THR A 7 -3.99 -0.30 14.82
N GLU A 8 -2.83 0.11 15.32
CA GLU A 8 -2.37 1.51 15.24
C GLU A 8 -2.15 1.96 13.79
N GLU A 9 -1.55 1.10 12.96
CA GLU A 9 -1.34 1.41 11.56
C GLU A 9 -2.66 1.46 10.77
N LEU A 10 -3.62 0.57 11.05
CA LEU A 10 -4.95 0.62 10.46
C LEU A 10 -5.71 1.89 10.88
N GLU A 11 -5.66 2.24 12.15
CA GLU A 11 -6.27 3.46 12.68
C GLU A 11 -5.63 4.71 12.04
N THR A 12 -4.31 4.74 11.93
CA THR A 12 -3.57 5.83 11.28
C THR A 12 -4.00 6.02 9.83
N LEU A 13 -4.20 4.93 9.09
CA LEU A 13 -4.73 4.98 7.72
C LEU A 13 -6.20 5.43 7.70
N SER A 14 -7.02 4.92 8.61
CA SER A 14 -8.45 5.26 8.70
C SER A 14 -8.67 6.74 9.02
N ASN A 15 -7.79 7.32 9.83
CA ASN A 15 -7.82 8.75 10.15
C ASN A 15 -7.54 9.66 8.94
N GLN A 16 -7.07 9.11 7.80
CA GLN A 16 -6.96 9.88 6.56
C GLN A 16 -8.28 10.04 5.82
N LEU A 17 -9.26 9.16 6.03
CA LEU A 17 -10.52 9.17 5.29
C LEU A 17 -11.36 10.43 5.52
N PRO A 18 -11.60 10.89 6.77
CA PRO A 18 -12.35 12.14 7.00
C PRO A 18 -11.64 13.38 6.41
N LEU A 19 -10.32 13.33 6.24
CA LEU A 19 -9.56 14.46 5.72
C LEU A 19 -9.72 14.63 4.20
N LEU A 20 -10.30 13.64 3.49
CA LEU A 20 -10.60 13.73 2.07
C LEU A 20 -11.68 14.80 1.75
N ASP A 21 -12.47 15.21 2.72
CA ASP A 21 -13.41 16.30 2.55
C ASP A 21 -12.71 17.66 2.31
N ASN A 22 -11.43 17.75 2.71
CA ASN A 22 -10.59 18.95 2.52
C ASN A 22 -9.65 18.83 1.30
N GLY A 23 -9.75 17.76 0.52
CA GLY A 23 -8.92 17.50 -0.66
C GLY A 23 -8.23 16.14 -0.64
N SER A 24 -7.58 15.82 -1.74
CA SER A 24 -6.84 14.55 -1.88
C SER A 24 -5.65 14.43 -0.92
N ARG A 25 -5.35 13.19 -0.52
CA ARG A 25 -4.27 12.86 0.43
C ARG A 25 -3.29 11.87 -0.19
N LEU A 26 -1.99 12.15 -0.03
CA LEU A 26 -0.90 11.27 -0.44
C LEU A 26 -0.31 10.57 0.79
N VAL A 27 -0.46 9.25 0.82
CA VAL A 27 0.05 8.38 1.89
C VAL A 27 1.13 7.48 1.33
N VAL A 28 2.27 7.44 2.01
CA VAL A 28 3.39 6.56 1.66
C VAL A 28 3.54 5.49 2.72
N VAL A 29 3.48 4.22 2.32
CA VAL A 29 3.66 3.07 3.22
C VAL A 29 4.96 2.36 2.89
N THR A 30 5.91 2.37 3.80
CA THR A 30 7.23 1.77 3.61
C THR A 30 7.57 0.76 4.69
N GLY A 31 8.48 -0.14 4.39
CA GLY A 31 8.96 -1.16 5.34
C GLY A 31 9.61 -2.32 4.60
N ARG A 32 10.33 -3.15 5.32
CA ARG A 32 11.04 -4.30 4.74
C ARG A 32 10.14 -5.18 3.87
N ARG A 33 10.72 -5.85 2.90
CA ARG A 33 10.01 -6.87 2.12
C ARG A 33 9.41 -7.93 3.05
N ARG A 34 8.22 -8.42 2.73
CA ARG A 34 7.48 -9.45 3.50
C ARG A 34 7.04 -9.04 4.91
N ILE A 35 7.06 -7.73 5.25
CA ILE A 35 6.60 -7.22 6.56
C ILE A 35 5.07 -7.15 6.70
N GLY A 36 4.32 -7.37 5.63
CA GLY A 36 2.86 -7.33 5.63
C GLY A 36 2.25 -6.00 5.15
N LYS A 37 2.99 -5.15 4.39
CA LYS A 37 2.47 -3.90 3.83
C LYS A 37 1.22 -4.11 2.98
N THR A 38 1.32 -4.96 1.96
CA THR A 38 0.22 -5.30 1.05
C THR A 38 -1.00 -5.80 1.81
N THR A 39 -0.80 -6.69 2.80
CA THR A 39 -1.89 -7.23 3.63
C THR A 39 -2.57 -6.14 4.46
N LEU A 40 -1.80 -5.21 5.03
CA LEU A 40 -2.32 -4.07 5.78
C LEU A 40 -3.16 -3.16 4.89
N ILE A 41 -2.60 -2.75 3.74
CA ILE A 41 -3.26 -1.81 2.82
C ILE A 41 -4.53 -2.41 2.22
N THR A 42 -4.48 -3.68 1.79
CA THR A 42 -5.66 -4.36 1.24
C THR A 42 -6.75 -4.59 2.30
N LYS A 43 -6.37 -4.86 3.56
CA LYS A 43 -7.32 -4.93 4.67
C LYS A 43 -7.97 -3.57 4.91
N PHE A 44 -7.17 -2.50 5.04
CA PHE A 44 -7.66 -1.14 5.19
C PHE A 44 -8.64 -0.77 4.05
N ALA A 45 -8.27 -1.01 2.80
CA ALA A 45 -9.11 -0.71 1.65
C ALA A 45 -10.45 -1.45 1.69
N LYS A 46 -10.46 -2.71 2.12
CA LYS A 46 -11.70 -3.49 2.29
C LYS A 46 -12.60 -2.96 3.43
N GLU A 47 -12.00 -2.48 4.51
CA GLU A 47 -12.74 -1.99 5.69
C GLU A 47 -13.23 -0.54 5.52
N SER A 48 -12.62 0.23 4.62
CA SER A 48 -12.96 1.62 4.37
C SER A 48 -14.34 1.82 3.73
N SER A 49 -14.96 0.79 3.15
CA SER A 49 -16.20 0.86 2.35
C SER A 49 -16.12 1.80 1.12
N LEU A 50 -14.95 2.37 0.83
CA LEU A 50 -14.73 3.18 -0.36
C LEU A 50 -14.35 2.30 -1.56
N LEU A 51 -14.65 2.79 -2.75
CA LEU A 51 -14.12 2.19 -3.97
C LEU A 51 -12.59 2.24 -3.93
N SER A 52 -11.97 1.09 -4.08
CA SER A 52 -10.51 0.97 -4.05
C SER A 52 -9.96 0.31 -5.30
N LEU A 53 -9.00 0.97 -5.92
CA LEU A 53 -8.27 0.48 -7.09
C LEU A 53 -6.85 0.12 -6.63
N TYR A 54 -6.47 -1.14 -6.78
CA TYR A 54 -5.16 -1.64 -6.36
C TYR A 54 -4.35 -2.07 -7.57
N PHE A 55 -3.18 -1.46 -7.76
CA PHE A 55 -2.25 -1.75 -8.84
C PHE A 55 -0.91 -2.19 -8.27
N PHE A 56 -0.51 -3.39 -8.63
CA PHE A 56 0.83 -3.90 -8.35
C PHE A 56 1.76 -3.49 -9.51
N ILE A 57 2.80 -2.74 -9.20
CA ILE A 57 3.78 -2.29 -10.21
C ILE A 57 4.79 -3.41 -10.44
N GLN A 58 4.60 -4.11 -11.54
CA GLN A 58 5.41 -5.27 -11.88
C GLN A 58 6.70 -4.84 -12.54
N ARG A 59 7.81 -5.36 -12.04
CA ARG A 59 9.13 -5.13 -12.63
C ARG A 59 9.19 -5.63 -14.07
N GLY A 60 9.79 -4.83 -14.96
CA GLY A 60 9.98 -5.20 -16.36
C GLY A 60 8.81 -4.85 -17.29
N TYR A 61 7.72 -4.30 -16.76
CA TYR A 61 6.64 -3.74 -17.56
C TYR A 61 7.01 -2.32 -18.03
N SER A 62 6.61 -1.98 -19.25
CA SER A 62 6.64 -0.59 -19.73
C SER A 62 5.47 0.22 -19.13
N GLU A 63 5.56 1.54 -19.16
CA GLU A 63 4.46 2.41 -18.75
C GLU A 63 3.16 2.09 -19.52
N ALA A 64 3.25 1.84 -20.83
CA ALA A 64 2.12 1.49 -21.67
C ALA A 64 1.43 0.17 -21.23
N ASP A 65 2.22 -0.85 -20.84
CA ASP A 65 1.69 -2.11 -20.34
C ASP A 65 0.98 -1.92 -19.00
N LEU A 66 1.56 -1.11 -18.11
CA LEU A 66 0.96 -0.77 -16.82
C LEU A 66 -0.35 -0.01 -17.00
N VAL A 67 -0.37 1.03 -17.84
CA VAL A 67 -1.59 1.80 -18.14
C VAL A 67 -2.68 0.91 -18.69
N LYS A 68 -2.38 0.05 -19.67
CA LYS A 68 -3.34 -0.89 -20.24
C LYS A 68 -3.92 -1.84 -19.19
N SER A 69 -3.07 -2.36 -18.31
CA SER A 69 -3.50 -3.24 -17.21
C SER A 69 -4.42 -2.50 -16.23
N CYS A 70 -4.03 -1.29 -15.83
CA CYS A 70 -4.79 -0.44 -14.91
C CYS A 70 -6.16 -0.07 -15.50
N LEU A 71 -6.22 0.37 -16.76
CA LEU A 71 -7.48 0.71 -17.44
C LEU A 71 -8.42 -0.49 -17.55
N SER A 72 -7.87 -1.67 -17.83
CA SER A 72 -8.67 -2.91 -17.87
C SER A 72 -9.28 -3.22 -16.52
N GLN A 73 -8.54 -3.00 -15.44
CA GLN A 73 -9.04 -3.20 -14.07
C GLN A 73 -10.07 -2.13 -13.70
N ILE A 74 -9.82 -0.84 -13.98
CA ILE A 74 -10.77 0.26 -13.76
C ILE A 74 -12.09 -0.02 -14.46
N LYS A 75 -12.05 -0.42 -15.74
CA LYS A 75 -13.25 -0.76 -16.51
C LYS A 75 -14.07 -1.87 -15.84
N ARG A 76 -13.40 -2.88 -15.31
CA ARG A 76 -14.05 -3.99 -14.61
C ARG A 76 -14.65 -3.57 -13.28
N GLU A 77 -13.88 -2.88 -12.42
CA GLU A 77 -14.30 -2.51 -11.06
C GLU A 77 -15.43 -1.46 -11.08
N LEU A 78 -15.35 -0.50 -12.00
CA LEU A 78 -16.36 0.54 -12.16
C LEU A 78 -17.55 0.12 -13.05
N LYS A 79 -17.51 -1.11 -13.60
CA LYS A 79 -18.53 -1.63 -14.54
C LYS A 79 -18.84 -0.63 -15.68
N LEU A 80 -17.81 0.07 -16.17
CA LEU A 80 -17.97 1.07 -17.20
C LEU A 80 -18.29 0.37 -18.55
N THR A 81 -19.45 0.66 -19.10
CA THR A 81 -19.88 0.19 -20.43
C THR A 81 -19.52 1.17 -21.54
N GLY A 82 -19.12 2.39 -21.17
CA GLY A 82 -18.78 3.47 -22.09
C GLY A 82 -17.31 3.52 -22.49
N PHE A 83 -16.99 4.53 -23.28
CA PHE A 83 -15.61 4.82 -23.70
C PHE A 83 -14.83 5.40 -22.53
N LEU A 84 -13.67 4.80 -22.23
CA LEU A 84 -12.69 5.43 -21.35
C LEU A 84 -11.93 6.49 -22.14
N PRO A 85 -11.47 7.58 -21.50
CA PRO A 85 -10.56 8.52 -22.15
C PRO A 85 -9.31 7.81 -22.68
N ASP A 86 -8.72 8.37 -23.69
CA ASP A 86 -7.43 7.89 -24.22
C ASP A 86 -6.32 8.28 -23.24
N ILE A 87 -5.91 7.33 -22.42
CA ILE A 87 -4.90 7.50 -21.37
C ILE A 87 -3.66 6.73 -21.80
N SER A 88 -2.55 7.43 -21.95
CA SER A 88 -1.27 6.89 -22.41
C SER A 88 -0.21 6.83 -21.31
N LYS A 89 -0.39 7.59 -20.22
CA LYS A 89 0.54 7.72 -19.10
C LYS A 89 -0.10 7.40 -17.76
N LEU A 90 0.71 6.93 -16.82
CA LEU A 90 0.26 6.70 -15.44
C LEU A 90 -0.13 8.00 -14.72
N SER A 91 0.50 9.12 -15.02
CA SER A 91 0.13 10.43 -14.49
C SER A 91 -1.27 10.86 -14.94
N GLU A 92 -1.63 10.63 -16.20
CA GLU A 92 -2.98 10.87 -16.75
C GLU A 92 -4.01 9.94 -16.10
N LEU A 93 -3.63 8.70 -15.79
CA LEU A 93 -4.48 7.76 -15.07
C LEU A 93 -4.76 8.25 -13.64
N VAL A 94 -3.76 8.80 -12.95
CA VAL A 94 -3.97 9.42 -11.63
C VAL A 94 -4.87 10.64 -11.76
N GLU A 95 -4.66 11.51 -12.74
CA GLU A 95 -5.52 12.68 -12.99
C GLU A 95 -6.98 12.26 -13.22
N PHE A 96 -7.20 11.23 -14.04
CA PHE A 96 -8.52 10.64 -14.25
C PHE A 96 -9.17 10.14 -12.95
N CYS A 97 -8.40 9.43 -12.10
CA CYS A 97 -8.89 8.99 -10.79
C CYS A 97 -9.19 10.16 -9.85
N MET A 98 -8.40 11.23 -9.89
CA MET A 98 -8.68 12.45 -9.13
C MET A 98 -9.99 13.11 -9.59
N GLN A 99 -10.23 13.21 -10.88
CA GLN A 99 -11.48 13.74 -11.45
C GLN A 99 -12.69 12.88 -11.03
N LEU A 100 -12.58 11.55 -11.11
CA LEU A 100 -13.62 10.63 -10.64
C LEU A 100 -13.90 10.81 -9.14
N SER A 101 -12.87 11.06 -8.34
CA SER A 101 -12.99 11.24 -6.90
C SER A 101 -13.63 12.57 -6.48
N GLY A 102 -13.83 13.51 -7.39
CA GLY A 102 -14.51 14.78 -7.13
C GLY A 102 -15.94 14.59 -6.65
N THR A 103 -16.64 13.56 -7.12
CA THR A 103 -18.02 13.23 -6.70
C THR A 103 -18.06 12.24 -5.54
N THR A 104 -17.24 11.21 -5.56
CA THR A 104 -17.24 10.13 -4.56
C THR A 104 -15.79 9.80 -4.18
N PRO A 105 -15.44 9.84 -2.90
CA PRO A 105 -14.08 9.51 -2.47
C PRO A 105 -13.60 8.16 -3.01
N LEU A 106 -12.33 8.09 -3.40
CA LEU A 106 -11.71 6.94 -4.04
C LEU A 106 -10.37 6.64 -3.39
N ILE A 107 -10.02 5.36 -3.25
CA ILE A 107 -8.69 4.93 -2.85
C ILE A 107 -7.96 4.39 -4.07
N LEU A 108 -6.77 4.93 -4.35
CA LEU A 108 -5.88 4.44 -5.40
C LEU A 108 -4.57 3.95 -4.76
N ILE A 109 -4.20 2.71 -5.03
CA ILE A 109 -3.04 2.08 -4.43
C ILE A 109 -2.06 1.66 -5.52
N PHE A 110 -0.82 2.15 -5.43
CA PHE A 110 0.32 1.63 -6.19
C PHE A 110 1.24 0.86 -5.24
N ASP A 111 1.29 -0.46 -5.37
CA ASP A 111 2.19 -1.30 -4.58
C ASP A 111 3.48 -1.60 -5.35
N GLU A 112 4.61 -1.67 -4.64
CA GLU A 112 5.99 -1.72 -5.15
C GLU A 112 6.30 -0.51 -6.07
N CYS A 113 5.85 0.69 -5.66
CA CYS A 113 5.92 1.92 -6.46
C CYS A 113 7.35 2.35 -6.84
N GLN A 114 8.41 1.87 -6.18
CA GLN A 114 9.79 2.13 -6.58
C GLN A 114 10.13 1.54 -7.97
N GLU A 115 9.35 0.58 -8.46
CA GLU A 115 9.56 0.04 -9.81
C GLU A 115 9.15 1.05 -10.91
N LEU A 116 8.43 2.12 -10.55
CA LEU A 116 8.09 3.23 -11.47
C LEU A 116 9.31 4.01 -11.94
N ASP A 117 10.41 4.03 -11.16
CA ASP A 117 11.68 4.65 -11.60
C ASP A 117 12.19 4.05 -12.92
N TYR A 118 11.89 2.77 -13.16
CA TYR A 118 12.28 2.06 -14.37
C TYR A 118 11.18 2.05 -15.43
N ALA A 119 9.93 1.85 -15.02
CA ALA A 119 8.80 1.70 -15.93
C ALA A 119 8.34 3.04 -16.53
N ALA A 120 8.40 4.12 -15.75
CA ALA A 120 7.91 5.45 -16.09
C ALA A 120 8.80 6.54 -15.44
N PRO A 121 10.03 6.76 -15.91
CA PRO A 121 11.00 7.64 -15.24
C PRO A 121 10.53 9.09 -15.04
N LYS A 122 9.57 9.56 -15.84
CA LYS A 122 8.99 10.91 -15.74
C LYS A 122 7.79 11.00 -14.80
N PHE A 123 7.31 9.85 -14.31
CA PHE A 123 6.06 9.76 -13.55
C PHE A 123 6.04 10.70 -12.33
N TRP A 124 7.12 10.78 -11.56
CA TRP A 124 7.15 11.57 -10.34
C TRP A 124 6.99 13.07 -10.59
N SER A 125 7.67 13.60 -11.61
CA SER A 125 7.55 15.02 -12.01
C SER A 125 6.19 15.32 -12.66
N GLU A 126 5.65 14.39 -13.43
CA GLU A 126 4.33 14.53 -14.02
C GLU A 126 3.23 14.43 -12.93
N LEU A 127 3.38 13.50 -11.99
CA LEU A 127 2.48 13.36 -10.83
C LEU A 127 2.48 14.63 -9.98
N GLN A 128 3.63 15.25 -9.78
CA GLN A 128 3.71 16.54 -9.08
C GLN A 128 2.76 17.57 -9.70
N ASN A 129 2.82 17.75 -11.03
CA ASN A 129 1.99 18.72 -11.74
C ASN A 129 0.49 18.38 -11.64
N VAL A 130 0.15 17.11 -11.80
CA VAL A 130 -1.23 16.60 -11.66
C VAL A 130 -1.75 16.84 -10.24
N TRP A 131 -0.92 16.51 -9.25
CA TRP A 131 -1.26 16.66 -7.83
C TRP A 131 -1.52 18.10 -7.43
N ASP A 132 -0.59 18.99 -7.76
CA ASP A 132 -0.69 20.41 -7.40
C ASP A 132 -1.90 21.08 -8.04
N LYS A 133 -2.29 20.67 -9.25
CA LYS A 133 -3.44 21.19 -9.97
C LYS A 133 -4.78 20.71 -9.38
N ASN A 134 -4.88 19.43 -8.99
CA ASN A 134 -6.16 18.79 -8.72
C ASN A 134 -6.40 18.47 -7.24
N LYS A 135 -5.38 18.59 -6.36
CA LYS A 135 -5.44 18.14 -4.96
C LYS A 135 -6.64 18.71 -4.19
N ASN A 136 -6.96 19.98 -4.38
CA ASN A 136 -8.00 20.68 -3.61
C ASN A 136 -9.43 20.47 -4.16
N GLU A 137 -9.55 19.98 -5.39
CA GLU A 137 -10.83 19.78 -6.08
C GLU A 137 -11.23 18.30 -6.16
N SER A 138 -10.40 17.42 -5.59
CA SER A 138 -10.59 15.97 -5.64
C SER A 138 -10.51 15.36 -4.23
N ARG A 139 -11.04 14.15 -4.07
CA ARG A 139 -11.07 13.39 -2.79
C ARG A 139 -10.43 12.02 -2.95
N LEU A 140 -9.24 12.02 -3.54
CA LEU A 140 -8.46 10.80 -3.77
C LEU A 140 -7.54 10.51 -2.57
N LEU A 141 -7.62 9.30 -2.01
CA LEU A 141 -6.57 8.76 -1.14
C LEU A 141 -5.58 7.97 -2.01
N LEU A 142 -4.45 8.60 -2.35
CA LEU A 142 -3.38 7.96 -3.09
C LEU A 142 -2.41 7.29 -2.12
N ILE A 143 -2.32 5.95 -2.17
CA ILE A 143 -1.39 5.18 -1.34
C ILE A 143 -0.26 4.64 -2.20
N MET A 144 0.96 5.07 -1.92
CA MET A 144 2.18 4.57 -2.52
C MET A 144 2.87 3.61 -1.56
N SER A 145 3.04 2.35 -1.95
CA SER A 145 3.70 1.33 -1.12
C SER A 145 4.98 0.84 -1.75
N GLY A 146 6.04 0.71 -0.94
CA GLY A 146 7.30 0.20 -1.42
C GLY A 146 8.16 -0.48 -0.36
N SER A 147 9.00 -1.41 -0.81
CA SER A 147 9.84 -2.24 0.06
C SER A 147 11.28 -1.74 0.17
N ILE A 148 11.75 -0.92 -0.75
CA ILE A 148 13.10 -0.35 -0.75
C ILE A 148 13.07 0.99 -0.01
N ILE A 149 13.41 0.98 1.28
CA ILE A 149 13.30 2.15 2.16
C ILE A 149 14.13 3.34 1.65
N SER A 150 15.31 3.09 1.09
CA SER A 150 16.17 4.15 0.54
C SER A 150 15.54 4.82 -0.69
N ALA A 151 14.99 4.05 -1.62
CA ALA A 151 14.29 4.57 -2.80
C ALA A 151 13.06 5.39 -2.38
N ILE A 152 12.24 4.86 -1.47
CA ILE A 152 11.06 5.57 -0.96
C ILE A 152 11.45 6.88 -0.26
N LYS A 153 12.51 6.87 0.55
CA LYS A 153 13.01 8.11 1.16
C LYS A 153 13.51 9.11 0.12
N HIS A 154 14.21 8.66 -0.90
CA HIS A 154 14.65 9.52 -1.98
C HIS A 154 13.45 10.19 -2.66
N ILE A 155 12.49 9.42 -3.15
CA ILE A 155 11.34 9.93 -3.89
C ILE A 155 10.47 10.92 -3.07
N PHE A 156 10.25 10.64 -1.77
CA PHE A 156 9.23 11.35 -0.98
C PHE A 156 9.79 12.26 0.12
N SER A 157 11.08 12.18 0.44
CA SER A 157 11.67 12.94 1.55
C SER A 157 12.92 13.76 1.17
N ASP A 158 13.45 13.61 -0.04
CA ASP A 158 14.55 14.44 -0.52
C ASP A 158 14.01 15.77 -1.05
N ALA A 159 14.60 16.89 -0.61
CA ALA A 159 14.17 18.23 -0.99
C ALA A 159 14.31 18.55 -2.48
N ASN A 160 15.13 17.79 -3.20
CA ASN A 160 15.34 17.95 -4.64
C ASN A 160 14.31 17.15 -5.47
N GLU A 161 13.51 16.30 -4.83
CA GLU A 161 12.58 15.42 -5.53
C GLU A 161 11.19 16.06 -5.72
N PRO A 162 10.50 15.72 -6.82
CA PRO A 162 9.22 16.35 -7.18
C PRO A 162 8.12 16.24 -6.11
N LEU A 163 8.09 15.14 -5.34
CA LEU A 163 7.04 14.90 -4.35
C LEU A 163 7.40 15.33 -2.93
N TYR A 164 8.55 16.00 -2.76
CA TYR A 164 8.89 16.58 -1.47
C TYR A 164 7.83 17.56 -0.96
N GLY A 165 7.47 17.45 0.31
CA GLY A 165 6.44 18.29 0.95
C GLY A 165 4.99 18.01 0.52
N ARG A 166 4.74 17.03 -0.39
CA ARG A 166 3.40 16.65 -0.85
C ARG A 166 2.85 15.41 -0.15
N THR A 167 3.71 14.68 0.57
CA THR A 167 3.32 13.52 1.35
C THR A 167 2.62 13.96 2.63
N ASP A 168 1.37 13.58 2.79
CA ASP A 168 0.56 13.90 3.98
C ASP A 168 0.85 12.93 5.13
N LEU A 169 1.19 11.67 4.83
CA LEU A 169 1.53 10.64 5.81
C LEU A 169 2.62 9.71 5.26
N LEU A 170 3.72 9.57 6.01
CA LEU A 170 4.74 8.55 5.78
C LEU A 170 4.65 7.49 6.88
N LEU A 171 4.03 6.36 6.57
CA LEU A 171 3.83 5.25 7.49
C LEU A 171 4.92 4.19 7.32
N LYS A 172 5.81 4.10 8.28
CA LYS A 172 6.88 3.10 8.30
C LYS A 172 6.44 1.86 9.07
N ILE A 173 6.20 0.76 8.37
CA ILE A 173 5.84 -0.51 8.97
C ILE A 173 7.07 -1.15 9.62
N LYS A 174 7.00 -1.34 10.93
CA LYS A 174 8.04 -1.99 11.74
C LYS A 174 7.74 -3.49 11.87
N PRO A 175 8.74 -4.31 12.18
CA PRO A 175 8.53 -5.69 12.60
C PRO A 175 7.54 -5.78 13.77
N PHE A 176 6.85 -6.92 13.92
CA PHE A 176 6.00 -7.14 15.08
C PHE A 176 6.81 -7.10 16.37
N SER A 177 6.23 -6.54 17.41
CA SER A 177 6.80 -6.61 18.75
C SER A 177 6.75 -8.05 19.29
N CYS A 178 7.64 -8.36 20.21
CA CYS A 178 7.61 -9.64 20.92
C CYS A 178 6.26 -9.88 21.60
N HIS A 179 5.64 -8.83 22.13
CA HIS A 179 4.29 -8.89 22.73
C HIS A 179 3.21 -9.32 21.72
N THR A 180 3.24 -8.78 20.51
CA THR A 180 2.29 -9.17 19.44
C THR A 180 2.45 -10.64 19.05
N ILE A 181 3.71 -11.12 18.97
CA ILE A 181 4.01 -12.51 18.64
C ILE A 181 3.58 -13.43 19.78
N ARG A 182 3.87 -13.05 21.02
CA ARG A 182 3.44 -13.80 22.21
C ARG A 182 1.91 -13.98 22.24
N ARG A 183 1.17 -12.89 22.08
CA ARG A 183 -0.29 -12.94 22.02
C ARG A 183 -0.80 -13.85 20.91
N TYR A 184 -0.14 -13.84 19.75
CA TYR A 184 -0.48 -14.75 18.67
C TYR A 184 -0.25 -16.21 19.06
N LEU A 185 0.86 -16.53 19.72
CA LEU A 185 1.15 -17.88 20.19
C LEU A 185 0.15 -18.32 21.26
N GLU A 186 -0.16 -17.48 22.26
CA GLU A 186 -1.17 -17.75 23.29
C GLU A 186 -2.53 -18.14 22.71
N GLU A 187 -2.93 -17.52 21.60
CA GLU A 187 -4.21 -17.81 20.95
C GLU A 187 -4.21 -19.06 20.06
N ASN A 188 -3.05 -19.49 19.54
CA ASN A 188 -2.96 -20.56 18.55
C ASN A 188 -2.20 -21.81 19.05
N ASN A 189 -1.38 -21.68 20.07
CA ASN A 189 -0.65 -22.76 20.74
C ASN A 189 -0.49 -22.41 22.24
N PRO A 190 -1.51 -22.64 23.08
CA PRO A 190 -1.48 -22.22 24.48
C PRO A 190 -0.36 -22.86 25.31
N ASP A 191 0.18 -23.99 24.87
CA ASP A 191 1.26 -24.73 25.55
C ASP A 191 2.67 -24.28 25.12
N PHE A 192 2.80 -23.16 24.38
CA PHE A 192 4.12 -22.66 23.96
C PHE A 192 4.97 -22.24 25.15
N THR A 193 6.29 -22.48 25.03
CA THR A 193 7.28 -22.10 26.05
C THR A 193 7.94 -20.76 25.73
N ALA A 194 8.70 -20.22 26.68
CA ALA A 194 9.54 -19.04 26.43
C ALA A 194 10.61 -19.30 25.37
N GLU A 195 11.12 -20.53 25.30
CA GLU A 195 12.09 -20.95 24.27
C GLU A 195 11.46 -20.97 22.88
N ASP A 196 10.22 -21.46 22.75
CA ASP A 196 9.45 -21.42 21.51
C ASP A 196 9.25 -19.99 21.00
N LEU A 197 8.92 -19.06 21.92
CA LEU A 197 8.78 -17.65 21.58
C LEU A 197 10.09 -17.06 21.05
N LEU A 198 11.22 -17.33 21.73
CA LEU A 198 12.53 -16.86 21.32
C LEU A 198 12.96 -17.46 19.99
N MET A 199 12.78 -18.77 19.84
CA MET A 199 13.09 -19.47 18.60
C MET A 199 12.25 -18.93 17.45
N PHE A 200 10.95 -18.75 17.66
CA PHE A 200 10.03 -18.22 16.67
C PHE A 200 10.41 -16.78 16.28
N TYR A 201 10.74 -15.93 17.25
CA TYR A 201 11.19 -14.55 17.00
C TYR A 201 12.53 -14.54 16.22
N ALA A 202 13.50 -15.35 16.61
CA ALA A 202 14.80 -15.45 15.95
C ALA A 202 14.67 -15.96 14.50
N MET A 203 13.82 -16.97 14.29
CA MET A 203 13.64 -17.59 12.97
C MET A 203 12.81 -16.75 12.00
N THR A 204 11.86 -15.97 12.48
CA THR A 204 10.96 -15.17 11.63
C THR A 204 11.44 -13.75 11.44
N GLY A 205 12.39 -13.29 12.26
CA GLY A 205 12.81 -11.89 12.30
C GLY A 205 11.63 -10.96 12.50
N SER A 206 10.57 -11.43 13.20
CA SER A 206 9.28 -10.75 13.38
C SER A 206 8.56 -10.37 12.07
N SER A 207 8.85 -11.08 10.98
CA SER A 207 8.17 -10.92 9.70
C SER A 207 6.93 -11.81 9.61
N TRP A 208 5.76 -11.23 9.32
CA TRP A 208 4.48 -11.92 9.23
C TRP A 208 4.47 -13.13 8.29
N PHE A 209 5.12 -13.02 7.14
CA PHE A 209 5.14 -14.09 6.14
C PHE A 209 5.95 -15.30 6.61
N SER A 210 7.01 -15.08 7.37
CA SER A 210 7.82 -16.15 7.95
C SER A 210 7.09 -16.84 9.09
N VAL A 211 6.27 -16.11 9.85
CA VAL A 211 5.42 -16.60 10.94
C VAL A 211 4.42 -17.62 10.42
N LEU A 212 3.73 -17.32 9.32
CA LEU A 212 2.69 -18.18 8.76
C LEU A 212 3.20 -19.44 8.08
N ASN A 213 4.24 -19.32 7.26
CA ASN A 213 4.77 -20.49 6.52
C ASN A 213 5.42 -21.53 7.44
N ARG A 214 5.93 -21.14 8.61
CA ARG A 214 6.57 -22.08 9.54
C ARG A 214 5.61 -22.72 10.53
N LEU A 215 4.51 -22.07 10.89
CA LEU A 215 3.45 -22.73 11.66
C LEU A 215 2.79 -23.87 10.89
N LEU A 216 2.61 -23.71 9.58
CA LEU A 216 2.12 -24.79 8.72
C LEU A 216 3.11 -25.97 8.69
N VAL A 217 4.43 -25.71 8.78
CA VAL A 217 5.46 -26.76 8.83
C VAL A 217 5.51 -27.43 10.21
N VAL A 218 5.39 -26.68 11.30
CA VAL A 218 5.41 -27.24 12.66
C VAL A 218 4.14 -28.05 12.94
N LEU A 219 2.98 -27.58 12.51
CA LEU A 219 1.72 -28.34 12.60
C LEU A 219 1.70 -29.58 11.69
N ALA A 220 2.40 -29.55 10.55
CA ALA A 220 2.52 -30.71 9.65
C ALA A 220 3.53 -31.76 10.13
N LEU A 221 4.44 -31.42 11.04
CA LEU A 221 5.43 -32.34 11.64
C LEU A 221 4.97 -32.90 13.01
N SER A 222 3.82 -32.42 13.53
CA SER A 222 3.24 -32.86 14.81
C SER A 222 2.05 -33.84 14.60
N ILE A 223 1.83 -34.32 13.36
CA ILE A 223 0.91 -35.39 12.97
C ILE A 223 1.76 -36.57 12.46
#